data_a77c54a55d46d9e60440b31d82760061
#
_entry.id   a77c54a55d46d9e60440b31d82760061
#
_cell.length_a   1.000
_cell.length_b   1.000
_cell.length_c   1.000
_cell.angle_alpha   90.00
_cell.angle_beta   90.00
_cell.angle_gamma   90.00
#
_symmetry.space_group_name_H-M   'P 1'
#
loop_
_entity.id
_entity.type
_entity.pdbx_description
1 polymer ?
#
loop_
_entity_poly.entity_id
_entity_poly.type
_entity_poly.pdbx_seq_one_letter_code
_entity_poly.pdbx_strand_id
1 'polypeptide(L)'
;INLIYRGKRILKTFDEDIVDFLIKNNPNNKIKIHFEKTITEVNKLKKEYVVRLDDKKIIKTDYVLSATGRIANTKNLGLEKTKVQINDNNSIKVNRHFQTHEKNIYAVGDVIDYVNLTPVAIRQGHFLADKLFNNKKMIEYDFTNIPTAVFTSPQIGTVGLTLEMAKKNKIDAYELTTSFKSMKKTFLTKDKDTFYKLVISKKDRTILGIHIISDDAAELIQILAVNVVARNTLDDFKKTVAVHPTSSEEIITI
;
A
#
# COMPACT_ATOMS: atom_id res chain seq x y z
N ILE A 1 4.63 20.88 -9.95
CA ILE A 1 3.43 20.02 -9.96
C ILE A 1 2.52 20.44 -8.82
N ASN A 2 1.21 20.50 -9.07
CA ASN A 2 0.18 20.69 -8.05
C ASN A 2 -0.55 19.37 -7.84
N LEU A 3 -0.53 18.84 -6.62
CA LEU A 3 -1.30 17.67 -6.18
C LEU A 3 -2.50 18.18 -5.38
N ILE A 4 -3.70 17.97 -5.87
CA ILE A 4 -4.93 18.34 -5.16
C ILE A 4 -5.46 17.09 -4.45
N TYR A 5 -5.67 17.18 -3.14
CA TYR A 5 -6.10 16.03 -2.34
C TYR A 5 -7.18 16.43 -1.34
N ARG A 6 -8.32 15.72 -1.37
CA ARG A 6 -9.50 16.04 -0.54
C ARG A 6 -9.34 15.72 0.96
N GLY A 7 -8.38 14.90 1.32
CA GLY A 7 -8.12 14.53 2.71
C GLY A 7 -7.01 15.36 3.33
N LYS A 8 -6.78 15.11 4.63
CA LYS A 8 -5.72 15.77 5.42
C LYS A 8 -4.34 15.19 5.17
N ARG A 9 -4.23 13.93 4.72
CA ARG A 9 -2.99 13.20 4.49
C ARG A 9 -3.12 12.30 3.26
N ILE A 10 -2.14 12.33 2.37
CA ILE A 10 -2.03 11.37 1.26
C ILE A 10 -1.70 9.98 1.81
N LEU A 11 -1.88 8.93 1.01
CA LEU A 11 -1.54 7.55 1.35
C LEU A 11 -2.09 7.14 2.73
N LYS A 12 -3.33 7.48 3.03
CA LYS A 12 -3.97 7.38 4.35
C LYS A 12 -3.98 5.98 4.98
N THR A 13 -3.74 4.93 4.20
CA THR A 13 -3.68 3.52 4.67
C THR A 13 -2.26 3.08 5.01
N PHE A 14 -1.27 3.92 4.75
CA PHE A 14 0.14 3.67 5.05
C PHE A 14 0.51 4.27 6.41
N ASP A 15 1.63 3.80 6.96
CA ASP A 15 2.16 4.30 8.22
C ASP A 15 2.42 5.82 8.16
N GLU A 16 2.06 6.53 9.22
CA GLU A 16 2.06 7.99 9.26
C GLU A 16 3.48 8.56 9.14
N ASP A 17 4.42 8.00 9.90
CA ASP A 17 5.81 8.50 9.91
C ASP A 17 6.48 8.31 8.55
N ILE A 18 6.16 7.21 7.85
CA ILE A 18 6.64 6.96 6.47
C ILE A 18 6.12 8.03 5.51
N VAL A 19 4.83 8.37 5.61
CA VAL A 19 4.22 9.39 4.74
C VAL A 19 4.77 10.78 5.05
N ASP A 20 4.94 11.10 6.33
CA ASP A 20 5.51 12.39 6.76
C ASP A 20 6.97 12.52 6.32
N PHE A 21 7.73 11.43 6.42
CA PHE A 21 9.10 11.38 5.90
C PHE A 21 9.13 11.63 4.38
N LEU A 22 8.23 11.00 3.61
CA LEU A 22 8.10 11.25 2.17
C LEU A 22 7.81 12.72 1.85
N ILE A 23 6.85 13.31 2.55
CA ILE A 23 6.46 14.71 2.33
C ILE A 23 7.60 15.67 2.67
N LYS A 24 8.27 15.44 3.82
CA LYS A 24 9.40 16.26 4.28
C LYS A 24 10.58 16.19 3.32
N ASN A 25 10.84 15.02 2.74
CA ASN A 25 11.96 14.80 1.82
C ASN A 25 11.55 14.94 0.34
N ASN A 26 10.43 15.62 0.06
CA ASN A 26 10.03 15.96 -1.31
C ASN A 26 11.12 16.82 -1.99
N PRO A 27 11.84 16.28 -3.00
CA PRO A 27 13.02 16.93 -3.53
C PRO A 27 12.67 18.27 -4.16
N ASN A 28 13.35 19.32 -3.66
CA ASN A 28 13.25 20.71 -4.15
C ASN A 28 11.83 21.30 -4.14
N ASN A 29 10.92 20.81 -3.29
CA ASN A 29 9.52 21.26 -3.23
C ASN A 29 8.82 21.26 -4.61
N LYS A 30 9.22 20.33 -5.50
CA LYS A 30 8.67 20.25 -6.86
C LYS A 30 7.19 19.88 -6.90
N ILE A 31 6.67 19.25 -5.84
CA ILE A 31 5.26 18.91 -5.70
C ILE A 31 4.66 19.78 -4.59
N LYS A 32 3.76 20.67 -4.99
CA LYS A 32 2.94 21.44 -4.05
C LYS A 32 1.66 20.71 -3.76
N ILE A 33 1.49 20.24 -2.51
CA ILE A 33 0.29 19.51 -2.10
C ILE A 33 -0.74 20.50 -1.54
N HIS A 34 -1.96 20.41 -2.05
CA HIS A 34 -3.12 21.18 -1.58
C HIS A 34 -4.05 20.21 -0.86
N PHE A 35 -3.90 20.11 0.47
CA PHE A 35 -4.75 19.28 1.31
C PHE A 35 -6.12 19.91 1.52
N GLU A 36 -7.11 19.06 1.81
CA GLU A 36 -8.49 19.44 2.09
C GLU A 36 -9.08 20.33 0.99
N LYS A 37 -8.70 20.02 -0.27
CA LYS A 37 -9.17 20.74 -1.45
C LYS A 37 -9.79 19.80 -2.46
N THR A 38 -10.85 20.29 -3.10
CA THR A 38 -11.58 19.59 -4.16
C THR A 38 -11.59 20.43 -5.42
N ILE A 39 -11.42 19.78 -6.56
CA ILE A 39 -11.56 20.43 -7.87
C ILE A 39 -13.07 20.54 -8.16
N THR A 40 -13.55 21.76 -8.40
CA THR A 40 -14.95 22.04 -8.75
C THR A 40 -15.16 22.19 -10.25
N GLU A 41 -14.11 22.61 -10.97
CA GLU A 41 -14.22 22.88 -12.41
C GLU A 41 -12.88 22.73 -13.09
N VAL A 42 -12.87 22.20 -14.32
CA VAL A 42 -11.72 22.14 -15.21
C VAL A 42 -12.13 22.63 -16.59
N ASN A 43 -11.58 23.75 -17.01
CA ASN A 43 -11.82 24.34 -18.32
C ASN A 43 -10.58 24.26 -19.19
N LYS A 44 -10.72 23.81 -20.44
CA LYS A 44 -9.66 23.81 -21.42
C LYS A 44 -9.68 25.14 -22.18
N LEU A 45 -8.59 25.87 -22.11
CA LEU A 45 -8.31 27.01 -22.98
C LEU A 45 -7.44 26.57 -24.16
N LYS A 46 -7.15 27.46 -25.12
CA LYS A 46 -6.43 27.08 -26.37
C LYS A 46 -5.14 26.29 -26.12
N LYS A 47 -4.34 26.67 -25.11
CA LYS A 47 -3.02 26.04 -24.82
C LYS A 47 -2.83 25.59 -23.37
N GLU A 48 -3.79 25.85 -22.50
CA GLU A 48 -3.68 25.57 -21.06
C GLU A 48 -5.02 25.08 -20.49
N TYR A 49 -4.98 24.49 -19.31
CA TYR A 49 -6.17 24.20 -18.51
C TYR A 49 -6.26 25.18 -17.35
N VAL A 50 -7.47 25.56 -17.02
CA VAL A 50 -7.82 26.37 -15.84
C VAL A 50 -8.59 25.48 -14.89
N VAL A 51 -8.00 25.22 -13.73
CA VAL A 51 -8.56 24.37 -12.67
C VAL A 51 -9.03 25.26 -11.53
N ARG A 52 -10.31 25.16 -11.15
CA ARG A 52 -10.89 25.88 -10.00
C ARG A 52 -11.04 24.94 -8.83
N LEU A 53 -10.61 25.39 -7.66
CA LEU A 53 -10.78 24.68 -6.40
C LEU A 53 -12.03 25.18 -5.64
N ASP A 54 -12.48 24.42 -4.63
CA ASP A 54 -13.62 24.74 -3.76
C ASP A 54 -13.43 26.05 -2.98
N ASP A 55 -12.18 26.46 -2.67
CA ASP A 55 -11.86 27.74 -2.06
C ASP A 55 -11.75 28.90 -3.06
N LYS A 56 -12.25 28.71 -4.29
CA LYS A 56 -12.22 29.65 -5.41
C LYS A 56 -10.81 29.92 -5.98
N LYS A 57 -9.77 29.24 -5.48
CA LYS A 57 -8.43 29.33 -6.03
C LYS A 57 -8.39 28.79 -7.44
N ILE A 58 -7.64 29.47 -8.31
CA ILE A 58 -7.44 29.11 -9.72
C ILE A 58 -5.98 28.66 -9.92
N ILE A 59 -5.82 27.52 -10.58
CA ILE A 59 -4.52 26.97 -10.99
C ILE A 59 -4.53 26.84 -12.51
N LYS A 60 -3.55 27.43 -13.18
CA LYS A 60 -3.30 27.23 -14.61
C LYS A 60 -2.24 26.15 -14.79
N THR A 61 -2.42 25.27 -15.76
CA THR A 61 -1.52 24.14 -16.00
C THR A 61 -1.61 23.65 -17.44
N ASP A 62 -0.56 23.01 -17.92
CA ASP A 62 -0.50 22.43 -19.27
C ASP A 62 -1.30 21.11 -19.36
N TYR A 63 -1.39 20.36 -18.26
CA TYR A 63 -2.05 19.06 -18.19
C TYR A 63 -2.82 18.88 -16.89
N VAL A 64 -3.89 18.09 -16.94
CA VAL A 64 -4.64 17.62 -15.76
C VAL A 64 -4.68 16.11 -15.77
N LEU A 65 -4.12 15.49 -14.73
CA LEU A 65 -4.21 14.04 -14.49
C LEU A 65 -5.29 13.77 -13.45
N SER A 66 -6.35 13.04 -13.84
CA SER A 66 -7.36 12.56 -12.92
C SER A 66 -6.98 11.18 -12.37
N ALA A 67 -6.62 11.13 -11.09
CA ALA A 67 -6.26 9.92 -10.35
C ALA A 67 -7.18 9.75 -9.11
N THR A 68 -8.48 9.97 -9.30
CA THR A 68 -9.47 10.12 -8.22
C THR A 68 -10.05 8.81 -7.70
N GLY A 69 -9.52 7.67 -8.11
CA GLY A 69 -9.92 6.35 -7.65
C GLY A 69 -10.37 5.42 -8.77
N ARG A 70 -10.87 4.27 -8.37
CA ARG A 70 -11.33 3.19 -9.26
C ARG A 70 -12.64 2.64 -8.73
N ILE A 71 -13.46 2.10 -9.62
CA ILE A 71 -14.68 1.34 -9.31
C ILE A 71 -14.61 0.01 -10.05
N ALA A 72 -15.24 -1.02 -9.51
CA ALA A 72 -15.32 -2.31 -10.18
C ALA A 72 -16.08 -2.19 -11.50
N ASN A 73 -15.55 -2.81 -12.56
CA ASN A 73 -16.15 -2.77 -13.90
C ASN A 73 -17.16 -3.92 -14.07
N THR A 74 -18.34 -3.75 -13.51
CA THR A 74 -19.42 -4.75 -13.53
C THR A 74 -20.57 -4.40 -14.48
N LYS A 75 -20.46 -3.27 -15.20
CA LYS A 75 -21.49 -2.85 -16.16
C LYS A 75 -21.58 -3.81 -17.34
N ASN A 76 -22.80 -4.07 -17.81
CA ASN A 76 -23.09 -4.88 -18.99
C ASN A 76 -22.65 -6.35 -18.90
N LEU A 77 -22.49 -6.90 -17.69
CA LEU A 77 -22.22 -8.32 -17.48
C LEU A 77 -23.49 -9.17 -17.37
N GLY A 78 -24.69 -8.56 -17.43
CA GLY A 78 -25.95 -9.28 -17.30
C GLY A 78 -26.22 -9.80 -15.88
N LEU A 79 -25.58 -9.21 -14.86
CA LEU A 79 -25.68 -9.65 -13.47
C LEU A 79 -27.12 -9.54 -12.94
N GLU A 80 -27.93 -8.65 -13.49
CA GLU A 80 -29.35 -8.48 -13.19
C GLU A 80 -30.21 -9.71 -13.52
N LYS A 81 -29.68 -10.62 -14.36
CA LYS A 81 -30.32 -11.91 -14.73
C LYS A 81 -29.89 -13.06 -13.83
N THR A 82 -29.10 -12.79 -12.81
CA THR A 82 -28.51 -13.76 -11.88
C THR A 82 -28.81 -13.40 -10.43
N LYS A 83 -28.42 -14.26 -9.48
CA LYS A 83 -28.47 -13.95 -8.04
C LYS A 83 -27.20 -13.29 -7.54
N VAL A 84 -26.29 -12.86 -8.42
CA VAL A 84 -25.06 -12.17 -8.03
C VAL A 84 -25.41 -10.85 -7.38
N GLN A 85 -24.86 -10.61 -6.19
CA GLN A 85 -25.02 -9.35 -5.46
C GLN A 85 -23.80 -8.47 -5.66
N ILE A 86 -24.02 -7.17 -5.72
CA ILE A 86 -22.98 -6.14 -5.80
C ILE A 86 -23.03 -5.23 -4.57
N ASN A 87 -21.90 -4.64 -4.22
CA ASN A 87 -21.77 -3.60 -3.20
C ASN A 87 -22.07 -2.21 -3.80
N ASP A 88 -22.17 -1.18 -2.93
CA ASP A 88 -22.40 0.20 -3.34
C ASP A 88 -21.31 0.77 -4.28
N ASN A 89 -20.11 0.22 -4.22
CA ASN A 89 -18.97 0.56 -5.09
C ASN A 89 -18.91 -0.29 -6.37
N ASN A 90 -20.01 -0.97 -6.73
CA ASN A 90 -20.14 -1.89 -7.85
C ASN A 90 -19.28 -3.17 -7.78
N SER A 91 -18.58 -3.45 -6.68
CA SER A 91 -17.84 -4.70 -6.56
C SER A 91 -18.77 -5.90 -6.32
N ILE A 92 -18.36 -7.08 -6.78
CA ILE A 92 -19.12 -8.32 -6.64
C ILE A 92 -18.93 -8.88 -5.22
N LYS A 93 -20.05 -9.18 -4.53
CA LYS A 93 -20.03 -9.84 -3.23
C LYS A 93 -19.68 -11.31 -3.37
N VAL A 94 -18.68 -11.77 -2.62
CA VAL A 94 -18.26 -13.18 -2.55
C VAL A 94 -18.07 -13.63 -1.12
N ASN A 95 -18.16 -14.94 -0.91
CA ASN A 95 -17.77 -15.56 0.35
C ASN A 95 -16.23 -15.77 0.42
N ARG A 96 -15.71 -16.35 1.52
CA ARG A 96 -14.28 -16.67 1.72
C ARG A 96 -13.67 -17.61 0.66
N HIS A 97 -14.51 -18.20 -0.20
CA HIS A 97 -14.13 -19.11 -1.26
C HIS A 97 -14.32 -18.49 -2.65
N PHE A 98 -14.49 -17.17 -2.71
CA PHE A 98 -14.70 -16.40 -3.94
C PHE A 98 -15.98 -16.77 -4.71
N GLN A 99 -16.92 -17.50 -4.10
CA GLN A 99 -18.20 -17.85 -4.68
C GLN A 99 -19.21 -16.74 -4.43
N THR A 100 -19.98 -16.38 -5.44
CA THR A 100 -21.08 -15.42 -5.35
C THR A 100 -22.35 -16.06 -4.74
N HIS A 101 -23.43 -15.32 -4.66
CA HIS A 101 -24.76 -15.87 -4.31
C HIS A 101 -25.33 -16.80 -5.39
N GLU A 102 -24.83 -16.70 -6.63
CA GLU A 102 -25.13 -17.67 -7.69
C GLU A 102 -24.12 -18.80 -7.65
N LYS A 103 -24.61 -20.05 -7.40
CA LYS A 103 -23.77 -21.22 -7.07
C LYS A 103 -22.66 -21.52 -8.09
N ASN A 104 -22.90 -21.21 -9.37
CA ASN A 104 -21.97 -21.53 -10.45
C ASN A 104 -21.10 -20.34 -10.86
N ILE A 105 -21.21 -19.21 -10.15
CA ILE A 105 -20.48 -17.98 -10.47
C ILE A 105 -19.53 -17.65 -9.34
N TYR A 106 -18.28 -17.41 -9.72
CA TYR A 106 -17.18 -17.00 -8.84
C TYR A 106 -16.60 -15.69 -9.33
N ALA A 107 -16.02 -14.90 -8.44
CA ALA A 107 -15.33 -13.66 -8.78
C ALA A 107 -14.04 -13.52 -7.98
N VAL A 108 -12.96 -13.09 -8.65
CA VAL A 108 -11.63 -12.89 -8.06
C VAL A 108 -11.00 -11.61 -8.62
N GLY A 109 -9.98 -11.10 -7.95
CA GLY A 109 -9.23 -9.91 -8.36
C GLY A 109 -9.98 -8.62 -8.09
N ASP A 110 -9.65 -7.58 -8.85
CA ASP A 110 -10.12 -6.19 -8.62
C ASP A 110 -11.64 -6.06 -8.60
N VAL A 111 -12.35 -6.97 -9.27
CA VAL A 111 -13.82 -6.93 -9.35
C VAL A 111 -14.53 -7.19 -8.02
N ILE A 112 -13.84 -7.82 -7.03
CA ILE A 112 -14.37 -8.01 -5.67
C ILE A 112 -13.94 -6.93 -4.68
N ASP A 113 -13.05 -6.01 -5.11
CA ASP A 113 -12.52 -4.87 -4.35
C ASP A 113 -11.99 -5.23 -2.94
N TYR A 114 -11.22 -6.32 -2.87
CA TYR A 114 -10.57 -6.74 -1.63
C TYR A 114 -9.22 -6.02 -1.46
N VAL A 115 -8.24 -6.36 -2.28
CA VAL A 115 -6.95 -5.66 -2.41
C VAL A 115 -6.59 -5.63 -3.89
N ASN A 116 -6.58 -4.45 -4.48
CA ASN A 116 -6.47 -4.25 -5.92
C ASN A 116 -5.00 -4.31 -6.37
N LEU A 117 -4.39 -5.50 -6.26
CA LEU A 117 -3.02 -5.79 -6.66
C LEU A 117 -2.98 -7.04 -7.56
N THR A 118 -2.23 -6.97 -8.66
CA THR A 118 -2.07 -8.09 -9.60
C THR A 118 -1.65 -9.41 -8.94
N PRO A 119 -0.65 -9.45 -8.03
CA PRO A 119 -0.27 -10.70 -7.35
C PRO A 119 -1.40 -11.29 -6.50
N VAL A 120 -2.25 -10.44 -5.90
CA VAL A 120 -3.42 -10.90 -5.13
C VAL A 120 -4.45 -11.56 -6.05
N ALA A 121 -4.77 -10.92 -7.17
CA ALA A 121 -5.70 -11.46 -8.16
C ALA A 121 -5.22 -12.83 -8.69
N ILE A 122 -3.92 -12.96 -9.01
CA ILE A 122 -3.31 -14.22 -9.44
C ILE A 122 -3.44 -15.30 -8.37
N ARG A 123 -3.12 -14.98 -7.10
CA ARG A 123 -3.23 -15.91 -5.98
C ARG A 123 -4.67 -16.37 -5.73
N GLN A 124 -5.62 -15.45 -5.81
CA GLN A 124 -7.05 -15.77 -5.70
C GLN A 124 -7.49 -16.71 -6.81
N GLY A 125 -7.04 -16.46 -8.06
CA GLY A 125 -7.31 -17.33 -9.20
C GLY A 125 -6.75 -18.74 -9.01
N HIS A 126 -5.49 -18.88 -8.60
CA HIS A 126 -4.87 -20.19 -8.30
C HIS A 126 -5.61 -20.91 -7.18
N PHE A 127 -5.90 -20.22 -6.06
CA PHE A 127 -6.65 -20.79 -4.95
C PHE A 127 -8.01 -21.33 -5.41
N LEU A 128 -8.73 -20.56 -6.23
CA LEU A 128 -10.03 -20.97 -6.75
C LEU A 128 -9.92 -22.18 -7.69
N ALA A 129 -8.95 -22.16 -8.60
CA ALA A 129 -8.71 -23.28 -9.53
C ALA A 129 -8.35 -24.57 -8.77
N ASP A 130 -7.46 -24.51 -7.80
CA ASP A 130 -7.08 -25.64 -6.97
C ASP A 130 -8.29 -26.19 -6.19
N LYS A 131 -9.13 -25.29 -5.66
CA LYS A 131 -10.34 -25.68 -4.94
C LYS A 131 -11.37 -26.40 -5.82
N LEU A 132 -11.56 -25.94 -7.04
CA LEU A 132 -12.59 -26.47 -7.93
C LEU A 132 -12.17 -27.74 -8.68
N PHE A 133 -10.88 -27.86 -9.02
CA PHE A 133 -10.40 -28.87 -9.96
C PHE A 133 -9.28 -29.76 -9.41
N ASN A 134 -8.71 -29.40 -8.26
CA ASN A 134 -7.56 -30.11 -7.71
C ASN A 134 -7.91 -30.75 -6.35
N ASN A 135 -7.92 -32.08 -6.27
CA ASN A 135 -8.18 -32.79 -5.02
C ASN A 135 -6.98 -32.81 -4.04
N LYS A 136 -5.90 -32.06 -4.34
CA LYS A 136 -4.72 -31.96 -3.47
C LYS A 136 -5.00 -31.06 -2.28
N LYS A 137 -4.25 -31.26 -1.19
CA LYS A 137 -4.25 -30.38 -0.02
C LYS A 137 -3.93 -28.95 -0.49
N MET A 138 -4.89 -28.05 -0.30
CA MET A 138 -4.74 -26.65 -0.71
C MET A 138 -3.70 -25.96 0.15
N ILE A 139 -2.89 -25.10 -0.48
CA ILE A 139 -2.06 -24.15 0.23
C ILE A 139 -2.98 -23.01 0.71
N GLU A 140 -3.08 -22.82 2.01
CA GLU A 140 -3.72 -21.62 2.57
C GLU A 140 -2.82 -20.42 2.32
N TYR A 141 -3.34 -19.43 1.57
CA TYR A 141 -2.62 -18.18 1.34
C TYR A 141 -3.00 -17.16 2.41
N ASP A 142 -2.01 -16.46 2.94
CA ASP A 142 -2.23 -15.31 3.80
C ASP A 142 -2.59 -14.09 2.93
N PHE A 143 -3.87 -13.73 2.94
CA PHE A 143 -4.37 -12.53 2.28
C PHE A 143 -4.42 -11.31 3.24
N THR A 144 -3.87 -11.40 4.45
CA THR A 144 -3.85 -10.31 5.42
C THR A 144 -2.53 -9.53 5.42
N ASN A 145 -1.40 -10.24 5.30
CA ASN A 145 -0.05 -9.66 5.30
C ASN A 145 0.49 -9.51 3.88
N ILE A 146 -0.19 -8.72 3.07
CA ILE A 146 0.17 -8.51 1.66
C ILE A 146 1.21 -7.40 1.56
N PRO A 147 2.44 -7.71 1.08
CA PRO A 147 3.42 -6.66 0.82
C PRO A 147 2.95 -5.72 -0.28
N THR A 148 3.14 -4.44 -0.05
CA THR A 148 2.73 -3.39 -0.98
C THR A 148 3.86 -2.39 -1.15
N ALA A 149 4.10 -1.97 -2.40
CA ALA A 149 5.04 -0.91 -2.71
C ALA A 149 4.33 0.29 -3.33
N VAL A 150 4.81 1.50 -3.02
CA VAL A 150 4.45 2.74 -3.70
C VAL A 150 5.71 3.29 -4.37
N PHE A 151 5.65 3.44 -5.68
CA PHE A 151 6.78 3.86 -6.51
C PHE A 151 6.94 5.39 -6.52
N THR A 152 7.00 5.97 -5.34
CA THR A 152 7.43 7.34 -5.11
C THR A 152 8.95 7.45 -5.24
N SER A 153 9.53 8.62 -5.04
CA SER A 153 10.97 8.83 -4.97
C SER A 153 11.30 9.59 -3.68
N PRO A 154 11.87 8.92 -2.67
CA PRO A 154 12.17 7.48 -2.55
C PRO A 154 10.91 6.60 -2.51
N GLN A 155 11.08 5.27 -2.77
CA GLN A 155 9.99 4.30 -2.77
C GLN A 155 9.52 3.98 -1.34
N ILE A 156 8.26 3.59 -1.20
CA ILE A 156 7.71 3.06 0.06
C ILE A 156 7.45 1.57 -0.10
N GLY A 157 7.81 0.79 0.92
CA GLY A 157 7.43 -0.61 1.08
C GLY A 157 6.73 -0.83 2.42
N THR A 158 5.65 -1.60 2.44
CA THR A 158 4.90 -1.90 3.66
C THR A 158 4.35 -3.31 3.66
N VAL A 159 4.31 -3.94 4.84
CA VAL A 159 3.64 -5.21 5.08
C VAL A 159 3.19 -5.29 6.54
N GLY A 160 2.04 -5.91 6.80
CA GLY A 160 1.51 -6.11 8.14
C GLY A 160 0.87 -4.87 8.75
N LEU A 161 0.85 -4.81 10.08
CA LEU A 161 0.14 -3.79 10.85
C LEU A 161 0.97 -2.53 11.08
N THR A 162 0.37 -1.36 10.93
CA THR A 162 0.90 -0.14 11.54
C THR A 162 0.66 -0.15 13.05
N LEU A 163 1.37 0.68 13.80
CA LEU A 163 1.13 0.81 15.24
C LEU A 163 -0.30 1.27 15.55
N GLU A 164 -0.87 2.15 14.72
CA GLU A 164 -2.26 2.59 14.82
C GLU A 164 -3.24 1.43 14.63
N MET A 165 -3.00 0.59 13.60
CA MET A 165 -3.81 -0.61 13.36
C MET A 165 -3.70 -1.61 14.50
N ALA A 166 -2.50 -1.82 15.07
CA ALA A 166 -2.31 -2.68 16.23
C ALA A 166 -3.12 -2.17 17.43
N LYS A 167 -3.05 -0.88 17.75
CA LYS A 167 -3.84 -0.24 18.81
C LYS A 167 -5.34 -0.40 18.58
N LYS A 168 -5.81 -0.15 17.36
CA LYS A 168 -7.23 -0.32 16.99
C LYS A 168 -7.72 -1.75 17.18
N ASN A 169 -6.86 -2.72 16.91
CA ASN A 169 -7.13 -4.15 17.09
C ASN A 169 -6.87 -4.61 18.54
N LYS A 170 -6.58 -3.69 19.47
CA LYS A 170 -6.28 -3.99 20.89
C LYS A 170 -5.07 -4.92 21.06
N ILE A 171 -4.11 -4.84 20.16
CA ILE A 171 -2.84 -5.56 20.24
C ILE A 171 -1.84 -4.64 20.93
N ASP A 172 -1.26 -5.09 22.04
CA ASP A 172 -0.21 -4.35 22.74
C ASP A 172 1.11 -4.47 21.98
N ALA A 173 1.51 -3.38 21.35
CA ALA A 173 2.66 -3.29 20.46
C ALA A 173 3.48 -2.04 20.72
N TYR A 174 4.73 -2.08 20.30
CA TYR A 174 5.63 -0.94 20.26
C TYR A 174 6.32 -0.86 18.90
N GLU A 175 6.99 0.23 18.63
CA GLU A 175 7.73 0.43 17.39
C GLU A 175 9.21 0.63 17.65
N LEU A 176 10.02 0.22 16.69
CA LEU A 176 11.43 0.55 16.56
C LEU A 176 11.63 1.28 15.23
N THR A 177 12.43 2.32 15.23
CA THR A 177 12.67 3.14 14.04
C THR A 177 14.14 3.47 13.89
N THR A 178 14.59 3.52 12.65
CA THR A 178 15.91 4.05 12.30
C THR A 178 15.80 4.96 11.08
N SER A 179 16.63 6.00 11.06
CA SER A 179 16.69 6.93 9.94
C SER A 179 18.14 7.30 9.66
N PHE A 180 18.57 7.04 8.45
CA PHE A 180 19.96 7.15 8.05
C PHE A 180 20.10 7.64 6.62
N LYS A 181 21.33 7.87 6.20
CA LYS A 181 21.71 8.16 4.84
C LYS A 181 22.24 6.88 4.19
N SER A 182 21.66 6.49 3.06
CA SER A 182 22.13 5.34 2.32
C SER A 182 23.58 5.53 1.83
N MET A 183 24.37 4.46 1.82
CA MET A 183 25.77 4.50 1.36
C MET A 183 25.89 5.06 -0.05
N LYS A 184 25.00 4.71 -0.95
CA LYS A 184 24.95 5.21 -2.34
C LYS A 184 24.93 6.75 -2.43
N LYS A 185 24.35 7.41 -1.41
CA LYS A 185 24.12 8.86 -1.41
C LYS A 185 25.03 9.61 -0.43
N THR A 186 25.98 8.94 0.21
CA THR A 186 26.85 9.56 1.22
C THR A 186 27.52 10.84 0.72
N PHE A 187 27.93 10.85 -0.54
CA PHE A 187 28.58 12.01 -1.18
C PHE A 187 27.63 12.90 -1.96
N LEU A 188 26.36 12.51 -2.14
CA LEU A 188 25.41 13.19 -3.03
C LEU A 188 24.46 14.13 -2.29
N THR A 189 24.08 13.79 -1.07
CA THR A 189 23.12 14.56 -0.26
C THR A 189 23.62 14.78 1.16
N LYS A 190 23.08 15.80 1.84
CA LYS A 190 23.34 16.03 3.27
C LYS A 190 22.26 15.40 4.16
N ASP A 191 21.07 15.17 3.61
CA ASP A 191 19.90 14.73 4.37
C ASP A 191 19.81 13.22 4.45
N LYS A 192 19.12 12.72 5.48
CA LYS A 192 18.74 11.32 5.60
C LYS A 192 17.68 11.02 4.55
N ASP A 193 17.86 9.94 3.81
CA ASP A 193 17.01 9.56 2.68
C ASP A 193 16.30 8.21 2.88
N THR A 194 16.58 7.56 4.02
CA THR A 194 16.06 6.25 4.37
C THR A 194 15.46 6.28 5.77
N PHE A 195 14.31 5.66 5.92
CA PHE A 195 13.65 5.48 7.22
C PHE A 195 12.99 4.09 7.26
N TYR A 196 13.28 3.34 8.32
CA TYR A 196 12.71 2.03 8.58
C TYR A 196 11.97 2.01 9.90
N LYS A 197 10.88 1.24 9.95
CA LYS A 197 10.03 1.07 11.11
C LYS A 197 9.57 -0.38 11.23
N LEU A 198 9.77 -0.96 12.40
CA LEU A 198 9.22 -2.25 12.80
C LEU A 198 8.12 -2.04 13.84
N VAL A 199 7.02 -2.76 13.70
CA VAL A 199 5.95 -2.84 14.70
C VAL A 199 6.02 -4.22 15.36
N ILE A 200 6.21 -4.25 16.66
CA ILE A 200 6.57 -5.44 17.44
C ILE A 200 5.51 -5.70 18.51
N SER A 201 5.06 -6.95 18.64
CA SER A 201 4.20 -7.40 19.74
C SER A 201 4.98 -7.36 21.07
N LYS A 202 4.40 -6.74 22.10
CA LYS A 202 5.00 -6.77 23.44
C LYS A 202 4.91 -8.14 24.10
N LYS A 203 3.92 -8.94 23.71
CA LYS A 203 3.64 -10.24 24.32
C LYS A 203 4.74 -11.26 24.02
N ASP A 204 5.15 -11.35 22.77
CA ASP A 204 6.00 -12.44 22.26
C ASP A 204 7.10 -11.96 21.31
N ARG A 205 7.26 -10.64 21.16
CA ARG A 205 8.22 -9.97 20.29
C ARG A 205 8.08 -10.33 18.80
N THR A 206 6.92 -10.90 18.40
CA THR A 206 6.61 -11.15 16.98
C THR A 206 6.60 -9.85 16.18
N ILE A 207 7.16 -9.86 14.98
CA ILE A 207 7.13 -8.74 14.04
C ILE A 207 5.73 -8.69 13.43
N LEU A 208 4.95 -7.67 13.78
CA LEU A 208 3.57 -7.45 13.32
C LEU A 208 3.50 -6.66 12.03
N GLY A 209 4.51 -5.85 11.77
CA GLY A 209 4.56 -5.03 10.55
C GLY A 209 5.93 -4.43 10.31
N ILE A 210 6.21 -4.18 9.04
CA ILE A 210 7.45 -3.56 8.55
C ILE A 210 7.07 -2.47 7.56
N HIS A 211 7.56 -1.27 7.79
CA HIS A 211 7.31 -0.11 6.96
C HIS A 211 8.63 0.57 6.65
N ILE A 212 8.93 0.76 5.38
CA ILE A 212 10.22 1.29 4.95
C ILE A 212 10.05 2.32 3.84
N ILE A 213 10.93 3.31 3.84
CA ILE A 213 11.08 4.24 2.74
C ILE A 213 12.56 4.34 2.38
N SER A 214 12.89 3.99 1.15
CA SER A 214 14.24 3.98 0.57
C SER A 214 14.17 3.83 -0.95
N ASP A 215 15.29 3.99 -1.64
CA ASP A 215 15.34 3.75 -3.09
C ASP A 215 15.03 2.29 -3.46
N ASP A 216 15.38 1.35 -2.60
CA ASP A 216 15.25 -0.09 -2.84
C ASP A 216 14.06 -0.71 -2.05
N ALA A 217 13.10 0.12 -1.56
CA ALA A 217 12.04 -0.34 -0.66
C ALA A 217 11.14 -1.41 -1.27
N ALA A 218 10.84 -1.34 -2.57
CA ALA A 218 9.99 -2.32 -3.24
C ALA A 218 10.62 -3.72 -3.25
N GLU A 219 11.93 -3.81 -3.47
CA GLU A 219 12.65 -5.09 -3.47
C GLU A 219 12.80 -5.64 -2.04
N LEU A 220 13.18 -4.77 -1.11
CA LEU A 220 13.38 -5.16 0.29
C LEU A 220 12.09 -5.66 0.93
N ILE A 221 10.96 -4.97 0.72
CA ILE A 221 9.71 -5.34 1.38
C ILE A 221 9.19 -6.70 0.94
N GLN A 222 9.45 -7.12 -0.31
CA GLN A 222 9.08 -8.44 -0.80
C GLN A 222 9.75 -9.54 0.03
N ILE A 223 11.04 -9.40 0.33
CA ILE A 223 11.80 -10.39 1.12
C ILE A 223 11.44 -10.29 2.61
N LEU A 224 11.30 -9.07 3.12
CA LEU A 224 10.92 -8.82 4.52
C LEU A 224 9.52 -9.33 4.85
N ALA A 225 8.60 -9.35 3.89
CA ALA A 225 7.26 -9.88 4.07
C ALA A 225 7.24 -11.37 4.48
N VAL A 226 8.24 -12.15 4.05
CA VAL A 226 8.37 -13.56 4.45
C VAL A 226 8.47 -13.67 5.97
N ASN A 227 9.18 -12.74 6.62
CA ASN A 227 9.32 -12.73 8.08
C ASN A 227 8.01 -12.45 8.80
N VAL A 228 7.19 -11.52 8.29
CA VAL A 228 5.89 -11.19 8.87
C VAL A 228 4.91 -12.36 8.70
N VAL A 229 4.87 -12.97 7.51
CA VAL A 229 4.02 -14.14 7.22
C VAL A 229 4.45 -15.36 8.04
N ALA A 230 5.75 -15.59 8.20
CA ALA A 230 6.31 -16.66 9.03
C ALA A 230 6.19 -16.38 10.54
N ARG A 231 5.75 -15.17 10.94
CA ARG A 231 5.63 -14.73 12.34
C ARG A 231 6.97 -14.76 13.08
N ASN A 232 8.05 -14.43 12.39
CA ASN A 232 9.37 -14.30 13.00
C ASN A 232 9.38 -13.20 14.06
N THR A 233 10.27 -13.35 15.03
CA THR A 233 10.41 -12.42 16.14
C THR A 233 11.56 -11.43 15.93
N LEU A 234 11.59 -10.37 16.71
CA LEU A 234 12.73 -9.45 16.75
C LEU A 234 14.04 -10.19 17.15
N ASP A 235 13.93 -11.25 17.96
CA ASP A 235 15.10 -12.04 18.35
C ASP A 235 15.66 -12.87 17.19
N ASP A 236 14.83 -13.28 16.24
CA ASP A 236 15.27 -13.93 15.01
C ASP A 236 16.04 -12.95 14.11
N PHE A 237 15.59 -11.70 14.03
CA PHE A 237 16.36 -10.64 13.36
C PHE A 237 17.73 -10.44 14.03
N LYS A 238 17.78 -10.31 15.36
CA LYS A 238 19.03 -10.11 16.11
C LYS A 238 20.00 -11.28 16.05
N LYS A 239 19.55 -12.49 15.78
CA LYS A 239 20.42 -13.67 15.54
C LYS A 239 21.04 -13.66 14.14
N THR A 240 20.44 -12.89 13.21
CA THR A 240 20.91 -12.85 11.82
C THR A 240 22.13 -11.94 11.72
N VAL A 241 23.21 -12.45 11.13
CA VAL A 241 24.38 -11.62 10.84
C VAL A 241 24.09 -10.73 9.63
N ALA A 242 24.30 -9.44 9.79
CA ALA A 242 24.04 -8.46 8.74
C ALA A 242 25.07 -8.52 7.61
N VAL A 243 24.66 -8.14 6.41
CA VAL A 243 25.57 -7.95 5.27
C VAL A 243 26.06 -6.51 5.25
N HIS A 244 27.34 -6.30 5.52
CA HIS A 244 27.97 -4.97 5.50
C HIS A 244 28.84 -4.76 4.25
N PRO A 245 28.80 -3.56 3.60
CA PRO A 245 27.93 -2.42 3.90
C PRO A 245 26.68 -2.43 3.01
N THR A 246 25.50 -2.47 3.61
CA THR A 246 24.23 -2.39 2.89
C THR A 246 23.20 -1.55 3.66
N SER A 247 22.20 -1.00 2.95
CA SER A 247 21.08 -0.34 3.64
C SER A 247 20.19 -1.33 4.38
N SER A 248 20.17 -2.60 3.97
CA SER A 248 19.34 -3.63 4.59
C SER A 248 19.84 -4.07 5.96
N GLU A 249 21.14 -3.89 6.28
CA GLU A 249 21.68 -4.21 7.61
C GLU A 249 21.01 -3.40 8.72
N GLU A 250 20.59 -2.18 8.44
CA GLU A 250 19.95 -1.29 9.40
C GLU A 250 18.61 -1.81 9.92
N ILE A 251 17.96 -2.73 9.20
CA ILE A 251 16.73 -3.36 9.69
C ILE A 251 17.00 -4.53 10.62
N ILE A 252 18.19 -5.11 10.53
CA ILE A 252 18.65 -6.20 11.41
C ILE A 252 19.19 -5.63 12.73
N THR A 253 19.77 -4.44 12.68
CA THR A 253 20.44 -3.79 13.81
C THR A 253 19.57 -2.78 14.56
N ILE A 254 18.34 -2.57 14.12
CA ILE A 254 17.36 -1.61 14.67
C ILE A 254 17.00 -1.87 16.14
#